data_34094dc992774497badb9327ba9a3162
#
_entry.id   34094dc992774497badb9327ba9a3162
#
_cell.length_a   1.000
_cell.length_b   1.000
_cell.length_c   1.000
_cell.angle_alpha   90.00
_cell.angle_beta   90.00
_cell.angle_gamma   90.00
#
_symmetry.space_group_name_H-M   'P 1'
#
loop_
_entity.id
_entity.type
_entity.pdbx_description
1 polymer ?
#
loop_
_entity_poly.entity_id
_entity_poly.type
_entity_poly.pdbx_seq_one_letter_code
_entity_poly.pdbx_strand_id
1 'polypeptide(L)'
;GKREKFSRKYAFSCMIECGFCGGTLTRRSWHSSSQYNKAIWQCVVSTKKGKKFCPESKGVDERTIERAFVESYRLLCQNNKDVLDEFMKRTEETLSESNAGKRLAKAERDIHALEVKKNKLVDMRLEDTIDKETYDRKYLDLSSQIEQLQKECESLQDAAETESTMRKRVAMFRQTLEQNEVLDTFDRHIFESIVEKV
;
A
#
# COMPACT_ATOMS: atom_id res chain seq x y z
N GLY A 1 -18.94 -8.43 7.57
CA GLY A 1 -18.88 -8.98 6.26
C GLY A 1 -19.66 -8.40 5.11
N LYS A 2 -20.48 -7.33 5.18
CA LYS A 2 -21.23 -6.80 4.01
C LYS A 2 -20.73 -5.46 3.47
N ARG A 3 -19.62 -4.93 3.99
CA ARG A 3 -19.13 -3.58 3.61
C ARG A 3 -18.21 -3.54 2.39
N GLU A 4 -17.59 -4.64 2.00
CA GLU A 4 -16.60 -4.65 0.90
C GLU A 4 -17.20 -4.54 -0.51
N LYS A 5 -18.45 -4.97 -0.72
CA LYS A 5 -19.10 -4.96 -2.05
C LYS A 5 -19.38 -3.54 -2.63
N PHE A 6 -19.33 -2.49 -1.82
CA PHE A 6 -19.67 -1.12 -2.25
C PHE A 6 -18.51 -0.12 -2.15
N SER A 7 -17.34 -0.52 -1.62
CA SER A 7 -16.26 0.41 -1.29
C SER A 7 -15.52 1.00 -2.49
N ARG A 8 -15.60 0.39 -3.69
CA ARG A 8 -14.90 0.85 -4.90
C ARG A 8 -15.78 0.92 -6.16
N LYS A 9 -17.05 1.23 -6.01
CA LYS A 9 -17.98 1.30 -7.15
C LYS A 9 -17.65 2.44 -8.12
N TYR A 10 -17.23 3.59 -7.62
CA TYR A 10 -16.87 4.77 -8.39
C TYR A 10 -15.39 5.09 -8.22
N ALA A 11 -14.76 5.73 -9.20
CA ALA A 11 -13.33 6.03 -9.21
C ALA A 11 -12.84 6.69 -7.91
N PHE A 12 -13.61 7.61 -7.37
CA PHE A 12 -13.26 8.37 -6.17
C PHE A 12 -13.75 7.76 -4.85
N SER A 13 -14.36 6.57 -4.89
CA SER A 13 -14.88 5.91 -3.67
C SER A 13 -13.75 5.58 -2.71
N CYS A 14 -13.85 6.06 -1.46
CA CYS A 14 -12.86 5.88 -0.39
C CYS A 14 -11.50 6.57 -0.65
N MET A 15 -11.37 7.36 -1.71
CA MET A 15 -10.11 8.03 -2.08
C MET A 15 -10.12 9.53 -1.79
N ILE A 16 -11.29 10.15 -1.59
CA ILE A 16 -11.40 11.59 -1.35
C ILE A 16 -11.69 11.87 0.12
N GLU A 17 -10.91 12.78 0.70
CA GLU A 17 -11.09 13.27 2.06
C GLU A 17 -11.48 14.77 2.06
N CYS A 18 -12.21 15.18 3.06
CA CYS A 18 -12.59 16.57 3.26
C CYS A 18 -11.41 17.39 3.76
N GLY A 19 -10.93 18.36 2.99
CA GLY A 19 -9.83 19.24 3.38
C GLY A 19 -10.07 20.08 4.64
N PHE A 20 -11.31 20.17 5.14
CA PHE A 20 -11.63 20.91 6.37
C PHE A 20 -11.65 20.04 7.63
N CYS A 21 -12.04 18.76 7.53
CA CYS A 21 -12.22 17.92 8.71
C CYS A 21 -11.62 16.51 8.56
N GLY A 22 -10.94 16.19 7.47
CA GLY A 22 -10.39 14.87 7.20
C GLY A 22 -11.41 13.73 7.01
N GLY A 23 -12.71 14.05 7.08
CA GLY A 23 -13.76 13.04 6.92
C GLY A 23 -13.93 12.63 5.44
N THR A 24 -14.22 11.36 5.21
CA THR A 24 -14.44 10.82 3.86
C THR A 24 -15.59 11.54 3.14
N LEU A 25 -15.46 11.74 1.82
CA LEU A 25 -16.56 12.19 0.98
C LEU A 25 -17.36 11.00 0.46
N THR A 26 -18.68 11.19 0.30
CA THR A 26 -19.55 10.20 -0.33
C THR A 26 -20.23 10.78 -1.56
N ARG A 27 -20.38 9.92 -2.58
CA ARG A 27 -21.09 10.25 -3.81
C ARG A 27 -22.59 10.31 -3.58
N ARG A 28 -23.22 11.35 -4.10
CA ARG A 28 -24.67 11.52 -4.13
C ARG A 28 -25.12 11.98 -5.50
N SER A 29 -26.32 11.58 -5.89
CA SER A 29 -27.00 12.11 -7.05
C SER A 29 -27.79 13.36 -6.64
N TRP A 30 -27.54 14.48 -7.26
CA TRP A 30 -28.27 15.72 -7.06
C TRP A 30 -29.22 15.93 -8.22
N HIS A 31 -30.46 16.33 -7.94
CA HIS A 31 -31.52 16.46 -8.93
C HIS A 31 -31.79 15.19 -9.74
N SER A 32 -31.84 14.02 -9.06
CA SER A 32 -31.90 12.71 -9.67
C SER A 32 -33.12 12.50 -10.60
N SER A 33 -34.19 13.24 -10.41
CA SER A 33 -35.43 13.17 -11.19
C SER A 33 -35.55 14.23 -12.29
N SER A 34 -34.49 14.99 -12.57
CA SER A 34 -34.53 16.09 -13.56
C SER A 34 -33.40 15.97 -14.58
N GLN A 35 -33.52 16.73 -15.69
CA GLN A 35 -32.46 16.89 -16.69
C GLN A 35 -31.15 17.48 -16.11
N TYR A 36 -31.19 18.06 -14.91
CA TYR A 36 -30.03 18.62 -14.19
C TYR A 36 -29.38 17.60 -13.23
N ASN A 37 -29.67 16.31 -13.40
CA ASN A 37 -29.07 15.29 -12.60
C ASN A 37 -27.55 15.31 -12.71
N LYS A 38 -26.87 15.39 -11.57
CA LYS A 38 -25.42 15.35 -11.49
C LYS A 38 -24.93 14.58 -10.25
N ALA A 39 -23.76 14.02 -10.40
CA ALA A 39 -23.05 13.38 -9.29
C ALA A 39 -22.26 14.44 -8.52
N ILE A 40 -22.41 14.44 -7.21
CA ILE A 40 -21.66 15.30 -6.30
C ILE A 40 -21.04 14.47 -5.18
N TRP A 41 -19.92 14.93 -4.68
CA TRP A 41 -19.23 14.36 -3.54
C TRP A 41 -19.39 15.27 -2.33
N GLN A 42 -19.85 14.73 -1.20
CA GLN A 42 -20.16 15.48 0.01
C GLN A 42 -19.49 14.86 1.23
N CYS A 43 -19.04 15.72 2.13
CA CYS A 43 -18.45 15.30 3.40
C CYS A 43 -19.44 14.52 4.27
N VAL A 44 -19.04 13.32 4.70
CA VAL A 44 -19.84 12.44 5.58
C VAL A 44 -20.11 13.09 6.93
N VAL A 45 -19.12 13.81 7.48
CA VAL A 45 -19.28 14.49 8.77
C VAL A 45 -20.35 15.57 8.68
N SER A 46 -20.27 16.44 7.67
CA SER A 46 -21.28 17.49 7.46
C SER A 46 -22.68 16.93 7.20
N THR A 47 -22.79 15.81 6.46
CA THR A 47 -24.10 15.23 6.10
C THR A 47 -24.74 14.38 7.20
N LYS A 48 -23.93 13.67 8.00
CA LYS A 48 -24.43 12.78 9.07
C LYS A 48 -24.52 13.45 10.45
N LYS A 49 -23.53 14.28 10.79
CA LYS A 49 -23.46 14.96 12.10
C LYS A 49 -23.99 16.38 12.06
N GLY A 50 -24.16 16.93 10.83
CA GLY A 50 -24.67 18.27 10.61
C GLY A 50 -23.58 19.30 10.32
N LYS A 51 -24.00 20.42 9.68
CA LYS A 51 -23.09 21.49 9.22
C LYS A 51 -22.26 22.13 10.33
N LYS A 52 -22.73 22.13 11.57
CA LYS A 52 -21.96 22.66 12.70
C LYS A 52 -20.63 21.94 12.95
N PHE A 53 -20.50 20.66 12.50
CA PHE A 53 -19.27 19.87 12.66
C PHE A 53 -18.30 20.00 11.48
N CYS A 54 -18.76 20.50 10.33
CA CYS A 54 -17.95 20.83 9.18
C CYS A 54 -18.66 21.93 8.37
N PRO A 55 -18.63 23.20 8.84
CA PRO A 55 -19.40 24.29 8.26
C PRO A 55 -18.94 24.67 6.86
N GLU A 56 -17.64 24.64 6.59
CA GLU A 56 -17.03 25.06 5.33
C GLU A 56 -17.16 24.01 4.21
N SER A 57 -17.54 22.79 4.55
CA SER A 57 -17.70 21.73 3.57
C SER A 57 -18.83 22.02 2.59
N LYS A 58 -18.51 22.02 1.31
CA LYS A 58 -19.44 22.12 0.18
C LYS A 58 -19.43 20.83 -0.63
N GLY A 59 -20.53 20.56 -1.35
CA GLY A 59 -20.56 19.47 -2.32
C GLY A 59 -19.73 19.84 -3.55
N VAL A 60 -18.89 18.90 -4.00
CA VAL A 60 -18.06 19.07 -5.19
C VAL A 60 -18.63 18.22 -6.32
N ASP A 61 -18.80 18.82 -7.49
CA ASP A 61 -19.26 18.12 -8.69
C ASP A 61 -18.20 17.12 -9.16
N GLU A 62 -18.61 15.89 -9.48
CA GLU A 62 -17.71 14.82 -9.92
C GLU A 62 -16.87 15.24 -11.13
N ARG A 63 -17.48 15.89 -12.12
CA ARG A 63 -16.77 16.39 -13.30
C ARG A 63 -15.72 17.45 -12.98
N THR A 64 -15.89 18.18 -11.88
CA THR A 64 -14.88 19.16 -11.44
C THR A 64 -13.65 18.45 -10.91
N ILE A 65 -13.84 17.34 -10.18
CA ILE A 65 -12.72 16.53 -9.68
C ILE A 65 -12.00 15.84 -10.86
N GLU A 66 -12.75 15.29 -11.81
CA GLU A 66 -12.21 14.69 -13.03
C GLU A 66 -11.34 15.69 -13.82
N ARG A 67 -11.84 16.89 -14.04
CA ARG A 67 -11.09 17.96 -14.75
C ARG A 67 -9.85 18.38 -13.99
N ALA A 68 -9.95 18.56 -12.68
CA ALA A 68 -8.81 18.92 -11.85
C ALA A 68 -7.71 17.86 -11.92
N PHE A 69 -8.07 16.56 -11.93
CA PHE A 69 -7.12 15.49 -12.13
C PHE A 69 -6.44 15.57 -13.50
N VAL A 70 -7.22 15.71 -14.59
CA VAL A 70 -6.67 15.80 -15.96
C VAL A 70 -5.70 16.97 -16.08
N GLU A 71 -6.07 18.13 -15.54
CA GLU A 71 -5.21 19.32 -15.56
C GLU A 71 -3.92 19.12 -14.75
N SER A 72 -4.04 18.56 -13.55
CA SER A 72 -2.86 18.25 -12.71
C SER A 72 -1.94 17.24 -13.40
N TYR A 73 -2.51 16.21 -14.04
CA TYR A 73 -1.76 15.22 -14.80
C TYR A 73 -1.02 15.84 -15.99
N ARG A 74 -1.67 16.71 -16.74
CA ARG A 74 -1.06 17.45 -17.85
C ARG A 74 0.12 18.31 -17.38
N LEU A 75 -0.09 19.08 -16.31
CA LEU A 75 0.99 19.91 -15.73
C LEU A 75 2.17 19.05 -15.28
N LEU A 76 1.90 17.89 -14.69
CA LEU A 76 2.95 16.96 -14.26
C LEU A 76 3.76 16.46 -15.47
N CYS A 77 3.10 16.03 -16.54
CA CYS A 77 3.76 15.45 -17.71
C CYS A 77 4.46 16.49 -18.59
N GLN A 78 3.86 17.69 -18.76
CA GLN A 78 4.36 18.68 -19.73
C GLN A 78 5.49 19.56 -19.15
N ASN A 79 5.40 19.96 -17.88
CA ASN A 79 6.29 20.98 -17.32
C ASN A 79 7.36 20.42 -16.39
N ASN A 80 7.30 19.14 -15.99
CA ASN A 80 8.16 18.60 -14.95
C ASN A 80 8.73 17.21 -15.31
N LYS A 81 8.90 16.91 -16.59
CA LYS A 81 9.39 15.58 -17.03
C LYS A 81 10.74 15.25 -16.38
N ASP A 82 11.67 16.20 -16.39
CA ASP A 82 13.01 16.02 -15.79
C ASP A 82 12.94 15.79 -14.27
N VAL A 83 12.05 16.52 -13.59
CA VAL A 83 11.84 16.39 -12.14
C VAL A 83 11.20 15.04 -11.83
N LEU A 84 10.26 14.60 -12.66
CA LEU A 84 9.59 13.33 -12.53
C LEU A 84 10.54 12.16 -12.76
N ASP A 85 11.37 12.23 -13.80
CA ASP A 85 12.39 11.23 -14.11
C ASP A 85 13.41 11.11 -12.97
N GLU A 86 13.87 12.24 -12.43
CA GLU A 86 14.78 12.24 -11.26
C GLU A 86 14.10 11.68 -10.00
N PHE A 87 12.82 12.02 -9.76
CA PHE A 87 12.05 11.46 -8.65
C PHE A 87 11.90 9.95 -8.78
N MET A 88 11.54 9.46 -9.97
CA MET A 88 11.40 8.05 -10.27
C MET A 88 12.72 7.31 -10.06
N LYS A 89 13.83 7.86 -10.57
CA LYS A 89 15.16 7.31 -10.41
C LYS A 89 15.54 7.18 -8.93
N ARG A 90 15.37 8.23 -8.13
CA ARG A 90 15.66 8.20 -6.69
C ARG A 90 14.79 7.20 -5.93
N THR A 91 13.52 7.10 -6.32
CA THR A 91 12.59 6.12 -5.73
C THR A 91 13.04 4.69 -6.04
N GLU A 92 13.45 4.41 -7.27
CA GLU A 92 13.99 3.10 -7.66
C GLU A 92 15.31 2.78 -6.97
N GLU A 93 16.21 3.76 -6.84
CA GLU A 93 17.46 3.62 -6.09
C GLU A 93 17.17 3.27 -4.62
N THR A 94 16.29 4.02 -3.94
CA THR A 94 15.89 3.74 -2.56
C THR A 94 15.25 2.35 -2.40
N LEU A 95 14.38 1.96 -3.32
CA LEU A 95 13.79 0.63 -3.35
C LEU A 95 14.81 -0.47 -3.66
N SER A 96 15.87 -0.17 -4.43
CA SER A 96 16.94 -1.12 -4.73
C SER A 96 17.88 -1.33 -3.54
N GLU A 97 18.07 -0.31 -2.71
CA GLU A 97 18.85 -0.38 -1.47
C GLU A 97 18.10 -1.14 -0.37
N SER A 98 16.77 -1.17 -0.43
CA SER A 98 15.97 -2.00 0.47
C SER A 98 16.25 -3.47 0.17
N ASN A 99 16.80 -4.15 1.15
CA ASN A 99 17.19 -5.56 1.06
C ASN A 99 16.25 -6.49 1.85
N ALA A 100 15.01 -6.05 2.14
CA ALA A 100 14.07 -6.81 2.97
C ALA A 100 13.84 -8.23 2.44
N GLY A 101 13.61 -8.40 1.14
CA GLY A 101 13.44 -9.72 0.53
C GLY A 101 14.69 -10.59 0.59
N LYS A 102 15.90 -10.03 0.43
CA LYS A 102 17.15 -10.79 0.56
C LYS A 102 17.43 -11.17 2.01
N ARG A 103 17.13 -10.29 2.96
CA ARG A 103 17.26 -10.55 4.40
C ARG A 103 16.28 -11.64 4.83
N LEU A 104 15.03 -11.58 4.36
CA LEU A 104 14.02 -12.61 4.60
C LEU A 104 14.52 -13.98 4.12
N ALA A 105 14.93 -14.09 2.86
CA ALA A 105 15.43 -15.34 2.28
C ALA A 105 16.71 -15.85 2.98
N LYS A 106 17.52 -14.97 3.58
CA LYS A 106 18.65 -15.37 4.41
C LYS A 106 18.18 -15.92 5.75
N ALA A 107 17.29 -15.21 6.44
CA ALA A 107 16.76 -15.65 7.73
C ALA A 107 16.05 -17.01 7.64
N GLU A 108 15.27 -17.26 6.58
CA GLU A 108 14.65 -18.56 6.32
C GLU A 108 15.68 -19.69 6.14
N ARG A 109 16.77 -19.43 5.42
CA ARG A 109 17.86 -20.40 5.28
C ARG A 109 18.57 -20.67 6.59
N ASP A 110 18.78 -19.63 7.40
CA ASP A 110 19.44 -19.75 8.70
C ASP A 110 18.56 -20.55 9.68
N ILE A 111 17.24 -20.34 9.67
CA ILE A 111 16.27 -21.15 10.43
C ILE A 111 16.37 -22.61 10.03
N HIS A 112 16.31 -22.91 8.73
CA HIS A 112 16.41 -24.29 8.24
C HIS A 112 17.73 -24.96 8.69
N ALA A 113 18.85 -24.24 8.61
CA ALA A 113 20.14 -24.74 9.06
C ALA A 113 20.17 -25.04 10.58
N LEU A 114 19.50 -24.20 11.39
CA LEU A 114 19.39 -24.44 12.84
C LEU A 114 18.46 -25.62 13.16
N GLU A 115 17.38 -25.79 12.43
CA GLU A 115 16.48 -26.94 12.55
C GLU A 115 17.19 -28.26 12.23
N VAL A 116 18.00 -28.31 11.17
CA VAL A 116 18.83 -29.47 10.85
C VAL A 116 19.80 -29.77 11.99
N LYS A 117 20.45 -28.76 12.59
CA LYS A 117 21.34 -28.94 13.75
C LYS A 117 20.56 -29.44 14.97
N LYS A 118 19.37 -28.91 15.22
CA LYS A 118 18.49 -29.30 16.32
C LYS A 118 18.07 -30.77 16.18
N ASN A 119 17.68 -31.20 14.99
CA ASN A 119 17.34 -32.59 14.71
C ASN A 119 18.53 -33.51 14.93
N LYS A 120 19.72 -33.15 14.43
CA LYS A 120 20.94 -33.91 14.69
C LYS A 120 21.27 -34.02 16.17
N LEU A 121 21.01 -32.95 16.95
CA LEU A 121 21.21 -33.00 18.41
C LEU A 121 20.24 -33.99 19.08
N VAL A 122 18.99 -34.09 18.58
CA VAL A 122 18.01 -35.08 19.04
C VAL A 122 18.49 -36.50 18.73
N ASP A 123 19.00 -36.74 17.50
CA ASP A 123 19.52 -38.04 17.09
C ASP A 123 20.69 -38.47 18.00
N MET A 124 21.63 -37.54 18.25
CA MET A 124 22.76 -37.80 19.18
C MET A 124 22.31 -38.16 20.61
N ARG A 125 21.17 -37.59 21.06
CA ARG A 125 20.62 -37.91 22.38
C ARG A 125 19.94 -39.28 22.38
N LEU A 126 19.24 -39.64 21.30
CA LEU A 126 18.60 -40.94 21.12
C LEU A 126 19.65 -42.08 21.05
N GLU A 127 20.83 -41.80 20.51
CA GLU A 127 21.97 -42.72 20.42
C GLU A 127 22.84 -42.75 21.69
N ASP A 128 22.46 -42.04 22.75
CA ASP A 128 23.22 -41.86 24.00
C ASP A 128 24.66 -41.35 23.79
N THR A 129 24.94 -40.66 22.66
CA THR A 129 26.27 -40.10 22.36
C THR A 129 26.52 -38.74 23.03
N ILE A 130 25.50 -38.14 23.66
CA ILE A 130 25.57 -36.86 24.37
C ILE A 130 24.87 -36.98 25.73
N ASP A 131 25.46 -36.37 26.78
CA ASP A 131 24.85 -36.30 28.09
C ASP A 131 23.62 -35.34 28.11
N LYS A 132 22.75 -35.57 29.10
CA LYS A 132 21.48 -34.83 29.22
C LYS A 132 21.70 -33.35 29.43
N GLU A 133 22.65 -32.92 30.24
CA GLU A 133 22.88 -31.52 30.58
C GLU A 133 23.36 -30.74 29.35
N THR A 134 24.27 -31.29 28.58
CA THR A 134 24.76 -30.70 27.32
C THR A 134 23.65 -30.65 26.25
N TYR A 135 22.81 -31.70 26.17
CA TYR A 135 21.65 -31.72 25.30
C TYR A 135 20.68 -30.60 25.65
N ASP A 136 20.23 -30.52 26.90
CA ASP A 136 19.24 -29.55 27.35
C ASP A 136 19.70 -28.10 27.07
N ARG A 137 20.97 -27.81 27.41
CA ARG A 137 21.56 -26.49 27.16
C ARG A 137 21.58 -26.12 25.67
N LYS A 138 22.08 -27.04 24.82
CA LYS A 138 22.17 -26.79 23.36
C LYS A 138 20.80 -26.75 22.71
N TYR A 139 19.85 -27.54 23.16
CA TYR A 139 18.50 -27.56 22.65
C TYR A 139 17.77 -26.24 22.94
N LEU A 140 17.93 -25.70 24.15
CA LEU A 140 17.39 -24.40 24.52
C LEU A 140 18.02 -23.25 23.71
N ASP A 141 19.35 -23.29 23.53
CA ASP A 141 20.07 -22.28 22.74
C ASP A 141 19.59 -22.27 21.28
N LEU A 142 19.56 -23.44 20.61
CA LEU A 142 19.08 -23.57 19.23
C LEU A 142 17.59 -23.14 19.09
N SER A 143 16.77 -23.51 20.08
CA SER A 143 15.35 -23.13 20.06
C SER A 143 15.18 -21.64 20.23
N SER A 144 15.95 -20.97 21.08
CA SER A 144 15.92 -19.52 21.24
C SER A 144 16.38 -18.78 19.98
N GLN A 145 17.43 -19.27 19.32
CA GLN A 145 17.91 -18.69 18.05
C GLN A 145 16.85 -18.82 16.94
N ILE A 146 16.20 -19.97 16.83
CA ILE A 146 15.11 -20.19 15.86
C ILE A 146 13.95 -19.21 16.14
N GLU A 147 13.53 -19.09 17.40
CA GLU A 147 12.44 -18.18 17.77
C GLU A 147 12.77 -16.71 17.45
N GLN A 148 14.01 -16.27 17.69
CA GLN A 148 14.44 -14.92 17.34
C GLN A 148 14.41 -14.67 15.83
N LEU A 149 14.92 -15.62 15.04
CA LEU A 149 14.89 -15.51 13.58
C LEU A 149 13.45 -15.59 13.02
N GLN A 150 12.57 -16.36 13.62
CA GLN A 150 11.15 -16.41 13.23
C GLN A 150 10.48 -15.05 13.43
N LYS A 151 10.70 -14.38 14.56
CA LYS A 151 10.21 -13.00 14.81
C LYS A 151 10.81 -11.99 13.82
N GLU A 152 12.08 -12.14 13.46
CA GLU A 152 12.70 -11.32 12.42
C GLU A 152 12.05 -11.57 11.05
N CYS A 153 11.77 -12.83 10.69
CA CYS A 153 11.09 -13.19 9.45
C CYS A 153 9.70 -12.54 9.36
N GLU A 154 8.90 -12.58 10.42
CA GLU A 154 7.58 -11.94 10.44
C GLU A 154 7.68 -10.44 10.12
N SER A 155 8.60 -9.73 10.78
CA SER A 155 8.83 -8.30 10.52
C SER A 155 9.36 -8.01 9.11
N LEU A 156 10.25 -8.87 8.59
CA LEU A 156 10.81 -8.71 7.24
C LEU A 156 9.80 -9.07 6.15
N GLN A 157 8.85 -9.96 6.42
CA GLN A 157 7.81 -10.34 5.46
C GLN A 157 6.89 -9.17 5.14
N ASP A 158 6.41 -8.44 6.16
CA ASP A 158 5.59 -7.24 5.98
C ASP A 158 6.36 -6.16 5.20
N ALA A 159 7.64 -5.97 5.52
CA ALA A 159 8.50 -5.01 4.82
C ALA A 159 8.74 -5.41 3.35
N ALA A 160 8.99 -6.70 3.07
CA ALA A 160 9.21 -7.21 1.72
C ALA A 160 7.94 -7.13 0.86
N GLU A 161 6.77 -7.38 1.44
CA GLU A 161 5.48 -7.25 0.76
C GLU A 161 5.19 -5.78 0.41
N THR A 162 5.43 -4.87 1.35
CA THR A 162 5.32 -3.42 1.13
C THR A 162 6.26 -2.97 0.01
N GLU A 163 7.54 -3.38 0.04
CA GLU A 163 8.54 -3.08 -1.00
C GLU A 163 8.09 -3.62 -2.38
N SER A 164 7.64 -4.86 -2.45
CA SER A 164 7.14 -5.48 -3.67
C SER A 164 5.95 -4.73 -4.26
N THR A 165 5.01 -4.33 -3.41
CA THR A 165 3.84 -3.54 -3.80
C THR A 165 4.25 -2.17 -4.33
N MET A 166 5.18 -1.49 -3.64
CA MET A 166 5.70 -0.20 -4.06
C MET A 166 6.42 -0.28 -5.42
N ARG A 167 7.27 -1.30 -5.63
CA ARG A 167 7.93 -1.54 -6.93
C ARG A 167 6.92 -1.71 -8.07
N LYS A 168 5.86 -2.49 -7.85
CA LYS A 168 4.80 -2.67 -8.85
C LYS A 168 4.09 -1.36 -9.17
N ARG A 169 3.79 -0.55 -8.16
CA ARG A 169 3.16 0.77 -8.33
C ARG A 169 4.07 1.73 -9.11
N VAL A 170 5.35 1.79 -8.77
CA VAL A 170 6.34 2.63 -9.46
C VAL A 170 6.47 2.21 -10.94
N ALA A 171 6.59 0.92 -11.22
CA ALA A 171 6.66 0.40 -12.58
C ALA A 171 5.39 0.71 -13.40
N MET A 172 4.22 0.55 -12.77
CA MET A 172 2.92 0.85 -13.39
C MET A 172 2.77 2.35 -13.68
N PHE A 173 3.23 3.20 -12.76
CA PHE A 173 3.24 4.65 -12.92
C PHE A 173 4.14 5.07 -14.08
N ARG A 174 5.36 4.54 -14.15
CA ARG A 174 6.28 4.78 -15.27
C ARG A 174 5.65 4.38 -16.61
N GLN A 175 5.11 3.17 -16.71
CA GLN A 175 4.45 2.68 -17.91
C GLN A 175 3.28 3.58 -18.33
N THR A 176 2.49 4.05 -17.36
CA THR A 176 1.36 4.95 -17.61
C THR A 176 1.81 6.29 -18.17
N LEU A 177 2.90 6.86 -17.63
CA LEU A 177 3.48 8.10 -18.11
C LEU A 177 4.06 7.97 -19.53
N GLU A 178 4.75 6.87 -19.83
CA GLU A 178 5.33 6.61 -21.15
C GLU A 178 4.26 6.40 -22.22
N GLN A 179 3.14 5.78 -21.85
CA GLN A 179 2.04 5.47 -22.81
C GLN A 179 1.06 6.64 -23.00
N ASN A 180 0.92 7.51 -22.03
CA ASN A 180 -0.10 8.56 -21.99
C ASN A 180 0.51 9.94 -21.70
N GLU A 181 1.35 10.43 -22.61
CA GLU A 181 1.96 11.78 -22.47
C GLU A 181 0.90 12.91 -22.41
N VAL A 182 -0.28 12.69 -23.01
CA VAL A 182 -1.39 13.65 -23.02
C VAL A 182 -2.69 12.95 -22.63
N LEU A 183 -3.26 13.34 -21.50
CA LEU A 183 -4.59 12.90 -21.08
C LEU A 183 -5.61 13.98 -21.41
N ASP A 184 -6.52 13.72 -22.35
CA ASP A 184 -7.56 14.66 -22.76
C ASP A 184 -8.84 14.56 -21.95
N THR A 185 -9.16 13.36 -21.48
CA THR A 185 -10.34 13.06 -20.66
C THR A 185 -9.95 12.23 -19.46
N PHE A 186 -10.80 12.24 -18.43
CA PHE A 186 -10.57 11.46 -17.24
C PHE A 186 -10.57 9.96 -17.55
N ASP A 187 -9.49 9.29 -17.19
CA ASP A 187 -9.35 7.84 -17.22
C ASP A 187 -9.24 7.28 -15.80
N ARG A 188 -10.16 6.38 -15.48
CA ARG A 188 -10.25 5.78 -14.16
C ARG A 188 -9.04 4.91 -13.82
N HIS A 189 -8.52 4.16 -14.80
CA HIS A 189 -7.39 3.25 -14.55
C HIS A 189 -6.12 4.05 -14.29
N ILE A 190 -5.90 5.11 -15.06
CA ILE A 190 -4.77 6.03 -14.84
C ILE A 190 -4.91 6.67 -13.46
N PHE A 191 -6.09 7.18 -13.10
CA PHE A 191 -6.32 7.77 -11.78
C PHE A 191 -6.01 6.78 -10.64
N GLU A 192 -6.60 5.57 -10.68
CA GLU A 192 -6.41 4.55 -9.63
C GLU A 192 -4.97 4.02 -9.56
N SER A 193 -4.18 4.13 -10.63
CA SER A 193 -2.76 3.72 -10.65
C SER A 193 -1.83 4.73 -10.00
N ILE A 194 -2.20 6.02 -10.03
CA ILE A 194 -1.35 7.14 -9.62
C ILE A 194 -1.75 7.68 -8.26
N VAL A 195 -3.05 7.79 -8.02
CA VAL A 195 -3.60 8.48 -6.84
C VAL A 195 -3.92 7.47 -5.75
N GLU A 196 -3.39 7.70 -4.56
CA GLU A 196 -3.74 6.93 -3.37
C GLU A 196 -4.87 7.57 -2.58
N LYS A 197 -4.80 8.91 -2.42
CA LYS A 197 -5.83 9.74 -1.76
C LYS A 197 -5.85 11.15 -2.33
N VAL A 198 -7.01 11.78 -2.28
CA VAL A 198 -7.26 13.17 -2.68
C VAL A 198 -7.84 13.96 -1.51
#